data_4c08b69316771a865935dd77ab9d446f
#
_entry.id   4c08b69316771a865935dd77ab9d446f
#
_cell.length_a   1.000
_cell.length_b   1.000
_cell.length_c   1.000
_cell.angle_alpha   90.00
_cell.angle_beta   90.00
_cell.angle_gamma   90.00
#
_symmetry.space_group_name_H-M   'P 1'
#
loop_
_entity.id
_entity.type
_entity.pdbx_description
1 polymer ?
#
loop_
_entity_poly.entity_id
_entity_poly.type
_entity_poly.pdbx_seq_one_letter_code
_entity_poly.pdbx_strand_id
1 'polypeptide(L)'
;MSASSSASGAQQQRFAAYLDSLAHAAEHLDRAAPLKSYCTGLLLPGERKSIEPLAARLAPHDVRRMHQSLHHFVANAPWSDEALLETARHYVLPMMKRNGPVVAWIVDDTGFPKKGTHSVGVVRQYCGQVGKQENCRVAVSLSLATEQASLPVAWRLYLPEIWVKDRERRKQTGIPEEISFATKPAIALQQIRKVVEEEVATAPVLADAAYGNDSEFREGLSELGLQYVIGVQKSTTVWRAGKAPLPAKRWKGRGRPPRLLRRNKQHQPLSLKQLAKSLPPISWKPVSWREGTKQKLRSRFTALRVRVAHRDYWRSELPTEEWLLIEWPTEESEPTKYWLATLSADTELTALVKLAKHRWIIERDYQELKQELGLGHYEGRGWRGFHHHATLCIAAYGFLIAERSRFSPSARAGQLDLRAPEIPPEYRPRGTPRAR
;
A
#
# COMPACT_ATOMS: atom_id res chain seq x y z
N MET A 1 22.53 -9.43 -33.85
CA MET A 1 21.78 -8.16 -33.93
C MET A 1 20.27 -8.35 -34.16
N SER A 2 19.74 -9.44 -34.75
CA SER A 2 18.31 -9.62 -35.07
C SER A 2 17.39 -9.92 -33.86
N ALA A 3 17.86 -10.63 -32.84
CA ALA A 3 17.04 -11.04 -31.70
C ALA A 3 16.67 -9.88 -30.74
N SER A 4 17.55 -8.88 -30.57
CA SER A 4 17.27 -7.71 -29.72
C SER A 4 16.25 -6.75 -30.34
N SER A 5 16.24 -6.63 -31.67
CA SER A 5 15.30 -5.80 -32.42
C SER A 5 13.87 -6.38 -32.38
N SER A 6 13.72 -7.70 -32.47
CA SER A 6 12.41 -8.36 -32.40
C SER A 6 11.81 -8.32 -30.98
N ALA A 7 12.63 -8.42 -29.93
CA ALA A 7 12.20 -8.32 -28.55
C ALA A 7 11.69 -6.89 -28.19
N SER A 8 12.39 -5.86 -28.69
CA SER A 8 11.98 -4.45 -28.51
C SER A 8 10.64 -4.17 -29.22
N GLY A 9 10.45 -4.65 -30.46
CA GLY A 9 9.18 -4.51 -31.17
C GLY A 9 8.00 -5.17 -30.47
N ALA A 10 8.18 -6.37 -29.92
CA ALA A 10 7.15 -7.06 -29.18
C ALA A 10 6.78 -6.34 -27.86
N GLN A 11 7.75 -5.74 -27.16
CA GLN A 11 7.50 -4.93 -25.95
C GLN A 11 6.69 -3.67 -26.29
N GLN A 12 7.03 -2.99 -27.39
CA GLN A 12 6.31 -1.82 -27.88
C GLN A 12 4.84 -2.14 -28.22
N GLN A 13 4.60 -3.27 -28.90
CA GLN A 13 3.24 -3.73 -29.21
C GLN A 13 2.42 -4.01 -27.94
N ARG A 14 3.02 -4.67 -26.93
CA ARG A 14 2.34 -4.91 -25.64
C ARG A 14 2.05 -3.61 -24.91
N PHE A 15 2.97 -2.65 -24.92
CA PHE A 15 2.75 -1.35 -24.33
C PHE A 15 1.61 -0.59 -25.03
N ALA A 16 1.59 -0.57 -26.35
CA ALA A 16 0.51 0.03 -27.12
C ALA A 16 -0.86 -0.61 -26.78
N ALA A 17 -0.94 -1.94 -26.79
CA ALA A 17 -2.16 -2.66 -26.43
C ALA A 17 -2.62 -2.38 -24.98
N TYR A 18 -1.68 -2.29 -24.04
CA TYR A 18 -1.98 -1.90 -22.68
C TYR A 18 -2.52 -0.47 -22.57
N LEU A 19 -1.89 0.48 -23.28
CA LEU A 19 -2.38 1.86 -23.33
C LEU A 19 -3.76 1.97 -24.01
N ASP A 20 -4.06 1.11 -24.99
CA ASP A 20 -5.39 1.04 -25.60
C ASP A 20 -6.44 0.57 -24.60
N SER A 21 -6.14 -0.43 -23.79
CA SER A 21 -7.07 -0.89 -22.74
C SER A 21 -7.33 0.18 -21.67
N LEU A 22 -6.30 0.91 -21.25
CA LEU A 22 -6.46 2.04 -20.32
C LEU A 22 -7.26 3.20 -20.96
N ALA A 23 -7.01 3.50 -22.23
CA ALA A 23 -7.74 4.54 -22.97
C ALA A 23 -9.23 4.20 -23.10
N HIS A 24 -9.57 2.93 -23.28
CA HIS A 24 -10.96 2.46 -23.29
C HIS A 24 -11.64 2.70 -21.92
N ALA A 25 -10.94 2.42 -20.81
CA ALA A 25 -11.44 2.68 -19.48
C ALA A 25 -11.63 4.18 -19.15
N ALA A 26 -10.99 5.08 -19.91
CA ALA A 26 -11.21 6.51 -19.78
C ALA A 26 -12.50 7.02 -20.49
N GLU A 27 -13.25 6.15 -21.16
CA GLU A 27 -14.62 6.31 -21.69
C GLU A 27 -14.86 7.38 -22.79
N HIS A 28 -13.84 8.10 -23.24
CA HIS A 28 -14.01 9.13 -24.27
C HIS A 28 -12.81 9.19 -25.21
N LEU A 29 -13.05 9.27 -26.52
CA LEU A 29 -12.00 9.26 -27.55
C LEU A 29 -10.96 10.37 -27.37
N ASP A 30 -11.39 11.57 -26.97
CA ASP A 30 -10.47 12.71 -26.74
C ASP A 30 -9.52 12.50 -25.57
N ARG A 31 -9.81 11.55 -24.69
CA ARG A 31 -8.97 11.21 -23.55
C ARG A 31 -7.86 10.21 -23.90
N ALA A 32 -8.00 9.49 -25.02
CA ALA A 32 -7.06 8.46 -25.43
C ALA A 32 -5.64 9.02 -25.71
N ALA A 33 -5.53 10.05 -26.51
CA ALA A 33 -4.24 10.64 -26.88
C ALA A 33 -3.49 11.22 -25.65
N PRO A 34 -4.11 12.08 -24.79
CA PRO A 34 -3.42 12.60 -23.62
C PRO A 34 -3.10 11.52 -22.57
N LEU A 35 -3.93 10.48 -22.39
CA LEU A 35 -3.63 9.34 -21.53
C LEU A 35 -2.37 8.62 -22.00
N LYS A 36 -2.33 8.24 -23.27
CA LYS A 36 -1.18 7.55 -23.87
C LYS A 36 0.09 8.40 -23.77
N SER A 37 -0.01 9.68 -24.06
CA SER A 37 1.09 10.63 -23.94
C SER A 37 1.59 10.75 -22.49
N TYR A 38 0.67 10.84 -21.53
CA TYR A 38 1.03 10.96 -20.12
C TYR A 38 1.76 9.72 -19.62
N CYS A 39 1.20 8.53 -19.82
CA CYS A 39 1.83 7.27 -19.42
C CYS A 39 3.20 7.08 -20.10
N THR A 40 3.31 7.39 -21.40
CA THR A 40 4.58 7.37 -22.12
C THR A 40 5.59 8.34 -21.49
N GLY A 41 5.17 9.58 -21.21
CA GLY A 41 6.01 10.59 -20.57
C GLY A 41 6.54 10.18 -19.20
N LEU A 42 5.71 9.48 -18.40
CA LEU A 42 6.12 8.94 -17.09
C LEU A 42 7.24 7.89 -17.21
N LEU A 43 7.26 7.11 -18.29
CA LEU A 43 8.29 6.09 -18.54
C LEU A 43 9.55 6.66 -19.19
N LEU A 44 9.50 7.87 -19.75
CA LEU A 44 10.69 8.53 -20.29
C LEU A 44 11.71 8.89 -19.22
N PRO A 45 13.01 8.83 -19.48
CA PRO A 45 14.02 9.31 -18.56
C PRO A 45 13.85 10.80 -18.27
N GLY A 46 14.20 11.23 -17.06
CA GLY A 46 14.19 12.63 -16.64
C GLY A 46 13.83 12.81 -15.18
N GLU A 47 14.49 13.77 -14.52
CA GLU A 47 14.40 14.00 -13.08
C GLU A 47 13.01 14.49 -12.62
N ARG A 48 12.33 15.30 -13.44
CA ARG A 48 10.98 15.80 -13.12
C ARG A 48 9.93 15.25 -14.07
N LYS A 49 8.83 14.78 -13.49
CA LYS A 49 7.67 14.19 -14.16
C LYS A 49 6.38 15.01 -13.96
N SER A 50 6.51 16.31 -13.62
CA SER A 50 5.37 17.23 -13.63
C SER A 50 4.97 17.58 -15.08
N ILE A 51 3.78 18.13 -15.26
CA ILE A 51 3.15 18.27 -16.58
C ILE A 51 4.02 19.06 -17.57
N GLU A 52 4.63 20.17 -17.15
CA GLU A 52 5.44 20.99 -18.04
C GLU A 52 6.70 20.27 -18.56
N PRO A 53 7.55 19.66 -17.69
CA PRO A 53 8.66 18.84 -18.17
C PRO A 53 8.23 17.65 -19.03
N LEU A 54 7.07 17.04 -18.77
CA LEU A 54 6.53 15.99 -19.62
C LEU A 54 6.18 16.53 -21.00
N ALA A 55 5.47 17.67 -21.07
CA ALA A 55 5.09 18.30 -22.32
C ALA A 55 6.31 18.69 -23.17
N ALA A 56 7.34 19.24 -22.53
CA ALA A 56 8.58 19.61 -23.23
C ALA A 56 9.30 18.42 -23.84
N ARG A 57 9.27 17.25 -23.19
CA ARG A 57 9.88 16.01 -23.73
C ARG A 57 9.04 15.38 -24.85
N LEU A 58 7.72 15.37 -24.67
CA LEU A 58 6.80 14.72 -25.62
C LEU A 58 6.61 15.54 -26.90
N ALA A 59 6.58 16.85 -26.80
CA ALA A 59 6.35 17.74 -27.92
C ALA A 59 7.23 19.01 -27.84
N PRO A 60 8.55 18.91 -28.06
CA PRO A 60 9.47 20.04 -27.89
C PRO A 60 9.16 21.22 -28.83
N HIS A 61 8.48 20.97 -29.95
CA HIS A 61 8.09 22.02 -30.91
C HIS A 61 6.71 22.62 -30.62
N ASP A 62 5.91 22.03 -29.73
CA ASP A 62 4.58 22.52 -29.34
C ASP A 62 4.26 22.24 -27.86
N VAL A 63 5.17 22.69 -27.00
CA VAL A 63 5.10 22.47 -25.54
C VAL A 63 3.81 23.01 -24.95
N ARG A 64 3.37 24.20 -25.41
CA ARG A 64 2.17 24.85 -24.87
C ARG A 64 0.91 24.02 -25.10
N ARG A 65 0.69 23.53 -26.31
CA ARG A 65 -0.47 22.70 -26.65
C ARG A 65 -0.44 21.39 -25.90
N MET A 66 0.72 20.72 -25.84
CA MET A 66 0.89 19.48 -25.09
C MET A 66 0.64 19.70 -23.60
N HIS A 67 1.18 20.76 -23.01
CA HIS A 67 0.93 21.13 -21.62
C HIS A 67 -0.57 21.32 -21.33
N GLN A 68 -1.28 22.08 -22.18
CA GLN A 68 -2.71 22.29 -22.02
C GLN A 68 -3.50 20.98 -22.09
N SER A 69 -3.17 20.11 -23.05
CA SER A 69 -3.80 18.79 -23.22
C SER A 69 -3.60 17.91 -22.00
N LEU A 70 -2.36 17.75 -21.53
CA LEU A 70 -2.03 16.93 -20.35
C LEU A 70 -2.64 17.52 -19.06
N HIS A 71 -2.60 18.83 -18.91
CA HIS A 71 -3.19 19.52 -17.75
C HIS A 71 -4.71 19.32 -17.71
N HIS A 72 -5.41 19.56 -18.82
CA HIS A 72 -6.85 19.33 -18.90
C HIS A 72 -7.20 17.87 -18.57
N PHE A 73 -6.48 16.92 -19.14
CA PHE A 73 -6.71 15.50 -18.92
C PHE A 73 -6.57 15.09 -17.46
N VAL A 74 -5.53 15.58 -16.77
CA VAL A 74 -5.27 15.20 -15.36
C VAL A 74 -6.13 16.00 -14.39
N ALA A 75 -6.28 17.31 -14.58
CA ALA A 75 -6.90 18.18 -13.60
C ALA A 75 -8.43 18.32 -13.77
N ASN A 76 -8.94 18.25 -15.02
CA ASN A 76 -10.31 18.65 -15.32
C ASN A 76 -11.16 17.53 -15.93
N ALA A 77 -10.60 16.66 -16.76
CA ALA A 77 -11.36 15.61 -17.44
C ALA A 77 -12.00 14.64 -16.42
N PRO A 78 -13.30 14.31 -16.52
CA PRO A 78 -14.02 13.52 -15.52
C PRO A 78 -13.96 12.01 -15.82
N TRP A 79 -12.76 11.44 -15.92
CA TRP A 79 -12.59 9.99 -16.00
C TRP A 79 -12.43 9.37 -14.60
N SER A 80 -12.75 8.08 -14.49
CA SER A 80 -12.69 7.33 -13.24
C SER A 80 -11.28 6.82 -12.98
N ASP A 81 -10.64 7.30 -11.93
CA ASP A 81 -9.36 6.78 -11.44
C ASP A 81 -9.49 5.31 -10.96
N GLU A 82 -10.62 4.93 -10.39
CA GLU A 82 -10.92 3.56 -9.96
C GLU A 82 -11.00 2.61 -11.16
N ALA A 83 -11.76 2.94 -12.22
CA ALA A 83 -11.86 2.12 -13.41
C ALA A 83 -10.50 1.92 -14.11
N LEU A 84 -9.66 2.93 -14.08
CA LEU A 84 -8.31 2.84 -14.63
C LEU A 84 -7.41 1.93 -13.78
N LEU A 85 -7.47 2.01 -12.46
CA LEU A 85 -6.75 1.10 -11.55
C LEU A 85 -7.22 -0.34 -11.70
N GLU A 86 -8.51 -0.56 -11.84
CA GLU A 86 -9.09 -1.88 -12.08
C GLU A 86 -8.59 -2.47 -13.41
N THR A 87 -8.59 -1.69 -14.49
CA THR A 87 -8.05 -2.10 -15.80
C THR A 87 -6.57 -2.44 -15.69
N ALA A 88 -5.79 -1.61 -15.00
CA ALA A 88 -4.37 -1.89 -14.75
C ALA A 88 -4.19 -3.20 -13.97
N ARG A 89 -4.97 -3.43 -12.92
CA ARG A 89 -4.97 -4.66 -12.14
C ARG A 89 -5.27 -5.89 -13.00
N HIS A 90 -6.32 -5.83 -13.82
CA HIS A 90 -6.72 -6.93 -14.71
C HIS A 90 -5.62 -7.30 -15.71
N TYR A 91 -4.86 -6.34 -16.18
CA TYR A 91 -3.72 -6.58 -17.07
C TYR A 91 -2.50 -7.15 -16.31
N VAL A 92 -2.18 -6.59 -15.14
CA VAL A 92 -0.92 -6.87 -14.44
C VAL A 92 -0.98 -8.13 -13.58
N LEU A 93 -2.09 -8.35 -12.87
CA LEU A 93 -2.21 -9.45 -11.90
C LEU A 93 -2.00 -10.84 -12.50
N PRO A 94 -2.53 -11.18 -13.70
CA PRO A 94 -2.23 -12.46 -14.33
C PRO A 94 -0.72 -12.64 -14.64
N MET A 95 -0.02 -11.56 -14.97
CA MET A 95 1.42 -11.60 -15.23
C MET A 95 2.22 -11.83 -13.93
N MET A 96 1.85 -11.15 -12.85
CA MET A 96 2.46 -11.37 -11.54
C MET A 96 2.29 -12.82 -11.07
N LYS A 97 1.09 -13.38 -11.25
CA LYS A 97 0.76 -14.77 -10.85
C LYS A 97 1.55 -15.86 -11.60
N ARG A 98 2.19 -15.56 -12.73
CA ARG A 98 3.08 -16.50 -13.41
C ARG A 98 4.28 -16.94 -12.54
N ASN A 99 4.70 -16.07 -11.64
CA ASN A 99 5.84 -16.30 -10.75
C ASN A 99 5.44 -16.67 -9.32
N GLY A 100 4.18 -17.04 -9.10
CA GLY A 100 3.64 -17.46 -7.81
C GLY A 100 2.33 -16.77 -7.46
N PRO A 101 1.59 -17.30 -6.48
CA PRO A 101 0.29 -16.73 -6.07
C PRO A 101 0.46 -15.37 -5.39
N VAL A 102 -0.65 -14.64 -5.23
CA VAL A 102 -0.73 -13.52 -4.29
C VAL A 102 -0.60 -14.09 -2.88
N VAL A 103 0.41 -13.64 -2.14
CA VAL A 103 0.73 -14.12 -0.79
C VAL A 103 0.33 -13.13 0.30
N ALA A 104 0.09 -11.88 -0.07
CA ALA A 104 -0.32 -10.83 0.86
C ALA A 104 -1.11 -9.70 0.20
N TRP A 105 -2.01 -9.09 0.97
CA TRP A 105 -2.59 -7.78 0.73
C TRP A 105 -1.92 -6.79 1.68
N ILE A 106 -1.25 -5.76 1.17
CA ILE A 106 -0.44 -4.87 1.98
C ILE A 106 -1.09 -3.49 2.05
N VAL A 107 -1.44 -3.08 3.27
CA VAL A 107 -1.92 -1.73 3.57
C VAL A 107 -0.76 -0.89 4.07
N ASP A 108 -0.62 0.29 3.50
CA ASP A 108 0.35 1.27 3.97
C ASP A 108 -0.08 2.70 3.58
N ASP A 109 0.65 3.70 4.08
CA ASP A 109 0.48 5.08 3.64
C ASP A 109 1.81 5.72 3.24
N THR A 110 1.72 6.72 2.39
CA THR A 110 2.90 7.46 1.97
C THR A 110 2.66 8.95 1.99
N GLY A 111 3.64 9.69 2.54
CA GLY A 111 3.61 11.14 2.67
C GLY A 111 4.18 11.85 1.44
N PHE A 112 3.69 13.08 1.20
CA PHE A 112 4.15 13.99 0.15
C PHE A 112 4.39 15.36 0.76
N PRO A 113 5.63 15.73 1.09
CA PRO A 113 5.96 17.05 1.63
C PRO A 113 5.51 18.16 0.67
N LYS A 114 4.98 19.25 1.23
CA LYS A 114 4.53 20.45 0.48
C LYS A 114 4.96 21.71 1.22
N LYS A 115 5.41 22.71 0.47
CA LYS A 115 5.79 24.01 1.07
C LYS A 115 4.59 24.90 1.37
N GLY A 116 3.53 24.83 0.54
CA GLY A 116 2.33 25.66 0.68
C GLY A 116 1.20 24.98 1.43
N THR A 117 0.13 25.73 1.73
CA THR A 117 -1.05 25.28 2.49
C THR A 117 -2.31 25.06 1.64
N HIS A 118 -2.25 25.36 0.34
CA HIS A 118 -3.42 25.35 -0.55
C HIS A 118 -3.66 24.03 -1.29
N SER A 119 -2.70 23.09 -1.27
CA SER A 119 -2.91 21.80 -1.91
C SER A 119 -3.84 20.93 -1.05
N VAL A 120 -4.76 20.23 -1.70
CA VAL A 120 -5.74 19.36 -1.02
C VAL A 120 -5.09 18.42 -0.01
N GLY A 121 -5.66 18.32 1.19
CA GLY A 121 -5.21 17.41 2.25
C GLY A 121 -3.92 17.82 2.97
N VAL A 122 -3.31 18.97 2.63
CA VAL A 122 -2.07 19.42 3.29
C VAL A 122 -2.35 19.94 4.69
N VAL A 123 -1.59 19.43 5.64
CA VAL A 123 -1.56 19.85 7.03
C VAL A 123 -0.22 19.45 7.66
N ARG A 124 0.16 20.07 8.77
CA ARG A 124 1.32 19.61 9.55
C ARG A 124 0.96 18.32 10.27
N GLN A 125 1.49 17.21 9.78
CA GLN A 125 1.26 15.86 10.29
C GLN A 125 2.53 15.00 10.15
N TYR A 126 2.55 13.79 10.72
CA TYR A 126 3.67 12.89 10.54
C TYR A 126 3.81 12.49 9.06
N CYS A 127 5.00 12.67 8.53
CA CYS A 127 5.35 12.33 7.16
C CYS A 127 6.40 11.23 7.16
N GLY A 128 5.99 10.00 6.85
CA GLY A 128 6.88 8.83 6.83
C GLY A 128 8.10 9.00 5.92
N GLN A 129 7.94 9.74 4.80
CA GLN A 129 9.06 10.00 3.87
C GLN A 129 10.22 10.77 4.51
N VAL A 130 9.96 11.65 5.47
CA VAL A 130 10.98 12.46 6.15
C VAL A 130 11.15 12.08 7.62
N GLY A 131 10.40 11.10 8.11
CA GLY A 131 10.51 10.57 9.47
C GLY A 131 10.14 11.53 10.60
N LYS A 132 9.44 12.62 10.32
CA LYS A 132 9.08 13.68 11.28
C LYS A 132 7.74 14.34 10.98
N GLN A 133 7.29 15.21 11.88
CA GLN A 133 6.17 16.13 11.66
C GLN A 133 6.55 17.16 10.59
N GLU A 134 5.83 17.15 9.47
CA GLU A 134 6.08 18.06 8.35
C GLU A 134 4.77 18.48 7.70
N ASN A 135 4.80 19.62 6.97
CA ASN A 135 3.69 20.02 6.14
C ASN A 135 3.57 19.10 4.93
N CYS A 136 2.60 18.22 4.96
CA CYS A 136 2.46 17.18 3.94
C CYS A 136 1.01 16.77 3.72
N ARG A 137 0.77 16.10 2.63
CA ARG A 137 -0.42 15.27 2.40
C ARG A 137 -0.03 13.80 2.47
N VAL A 138 -0.95 12.94 2.84
CA VAL A 138 -0.73 11.50 3.00
C VAL A 138 -1.78 10.76 2.20
N ALA A 139 -1.38 9.72 1.50
CA ALA A 139 -2.31 8.82 0.82
C ALA A 139 -2.19 7.40 1.37
N VAL A 140 -3.33 6.73 1.50
CA VAL A 140 -3.45 5.33 1.90
C VAL A 140 -3.54 4.49 0.64
N SER A 141 -2.83 3.38 0.58
CA SER A 141 -2.89 2.41 -0.50
C SER A 141 -3.12 1.00 -0.01
N LEU A 142 -3.74 0.20 -0.87
CA LEU A 142 -3.80 -1.25 -0.79
C LEU A 142 -3.04 -1.83 -1.98
N SER A 143 -2.09 -2.72 -1.72
CA SER A 143 -1.30 -3.42 -2.74
C SER A 143 -1.52 -4.92 -2.67
N LEU A 144 -1.57 -5.58 -3.83
CA LEU A 144 -1.52 -7.05 -3.94
C LEU A 144 -0.06 -7.47 -4.14
N ALA A 145 0.43 -8.40 -3.34
CA ALA A 145 1.82 -8.82 -3.38
C ALA A 145 1.96 -10.33 -3.61
N THR A 146 2.82 -10.72 -4.55
CA THR A 146 3.44 -12.04 -4.65
C THR A 146 4.76 -12.03 -3.88
N GLU A 147 5.51 -13.11 -3.83
CA GLU A 147 6.85 -13.09 -3.20
C GLU A 147 7.83 -12.13 -3.89
N GLN A 148 7.61 -11.75 -5.14
CA GLN A 148 8.58 -11.05 -5.97
C GLN A 148 8.18 -9.64 -6.40
N ALA A 149 6.88 -9.37 -6.49
CA ALA A 149 6.32 -8.13 -6.99
C ALA A 149 5.08 -7.73 -6.20
N SER A 150 4.81 -6.45 -6.12
CA SER A 150 3.56 -5.91 -5.59
C SER A 150 3.04 -4.78 -6.48
N LEU A 151 1.72 -4.65 -6.51
CA LEU A 151 1.00 -3.65 -7.31
C LEU A 151 0.00 -2.94 -6.40
N PRO A 152 0.05 -1.61 -6.26
CA PRO A 152 -1.04 -0.84 -5.68
C PRO A 152 -2.31 -0.99 -6.52
N VAL A 153 -3.41 -1.41 -5.90
CA VAL A 153 -4.70 -1.63 -6.57
C VAL A 153 -5.79 -0.69 -6.09
N ALA A 154 -5.57 -0.03 -4.96
CA ALA A 154 -6.40 1.04 -4.46
C ALA A 154 -5.55 2.15 -3.87
N TRP A 155 -6.03 3.39 -4.03
CA TRP A 155 -5.31 4.59 -3.66
C TRP A 155 -6.28 5.68 -3.24
N ARG A 156 -6.06 6.31 -2.07
CA ARG A 156 -6.90 7.42 -1.64
C ARG A 156 -6.14 8.41 -0.77
N LEU A 157 -6.31 9.70 -1.07
CA LEU A 157 -5.81 10.78 -0.24
C LEU A 157 -6.53 10.80 1.12
N TYR A 158 -5.76 10.76 2.20
CA TYR A 158 -6.28 11.04 3.54
C TYR A 158 -6.65 12.52 3.65
N LEU A 159 -7.90 12.79 4.01
CA LEU A 159 -8.39 14.14 4.18
C LEU A 159 -8.52 14.45 5.68
N PRO A 160 -7.63 15.28 6.24
CA PRO A 160 -7.72 15.71 7.65
C PRO A 160 -9.05 16.40 7.97
N GLU A 161 -9.51 16.27 9.19
CA GLU A 161 -10.81 16.79 9.63
C GLU A 161 -10.99 18.31 9.38
N ILE A 162 -9.91 19.07 9.50
CA ILE A 162 -9.90 20.51 9.20
C ILE A 162 -10.26 20.81 7.73
N TRP A 163 -9.90 19.92 6.80
CA TRP A 163 -10.27 20.02 5.39
C TRP A 163 -11.72 19.62 5.13
N VAL A 164 -12.21 18.62 5.86
CA VAL A 164 -13.61 18.16 5.72
C VAL A 164 -14.59 19.24 6.18
N LYS A 165 -14.26 19.96 7.25
CA LYS A 165 -15.10 21.02 7.84
C LYS A 165 -15.06 22.34 7.05
N ASP A 166 -14.03 22.59 6.27
CA ASP A 166 -13.83 23.83 5.53
C ASP A 166 -14.50 23.76 4.14
N ARG A 167 -15.72 24.26 4.05
CA ARG A 167 -16.53 24.25 2.81
C ARG A 167 -15.85 25.02 1.68
N GLU A 168 -15.18 26.13 1.98
CA GLU A 168 -14.52 26.95 0.96
C GLU A 168 -13.31 26.21 0.35
N ARG A 169 -12.45 25.62 1.18
CA ARG A 169 -11.34 24.78 0.70
C ARG A 169 -11.82 23.58 -0.09
N ARG A 170 -12.91 22.93 0.33
CA ARG A 170 -13.51 21.81 -0.43
C ARG A 170 -13.88 22.24 -1.84
N LYS A 171 -14.60 23.36 -1.97
CA LYS A 171 -15.01 23.91 -3.25
C LYS A 171 -13.83 24.30 -4.14
N GLN A 172 -12.84 25.04 -3.58
CA GLN A 172 -11.64 25.47 -4.32
C GLN A 172 -10.79 24.31 -4.83
N THR A 173 -10.77 23.20 -4.12
CA THR A 173 -9.95 22.03 -4.48
C THR A 173 -10.76 20.92 -5.15
N GLY A 174 -12.06 21.10 -5.35
CA GLY A 174 -12.94 20.14 -6.00
C GLY A 174 -13.05 18.81 -5.25
N ILE A 175 -13.11 18.84 -3.91
CA ILE A 175 -13.35 17.64 -3.10
C ILE A 175 -14.82 17.24 -3.30
N PRO A 176 -15.11 16.00 -3.72
CA PRO A 176 -16.47 15.50 -3.90
C PRO A 176 -17.31 15.60 -2.60
N GLU A 177 -18.60 15.86 -2.72
CA GLU A 177 -19.48 16.08 -1.57
C GLU A 177 -19.62 14.84 -0.67
N GLU A 178 -19.60 13.65 -1.27
CA GLU A 178 -19.66 12.36 -0.58
C GLU A 178 -18.42 12.03 0.27
N ILE A 179 -17.31 12.73 0.06
CA ILE A 179 -16.09 12.52 0.85
C ILE A 179 -16.25 13.13 2.23
N SER A 180 -16.42 12.27 3.22
CA SER A 180 -16.45 12.60 4.64
C SER A 180 -15.12 12.30 5.32
N PHE A 181 -14.99 12.72 6.60
CA PHE A 181 -13.84 12.35 7.41
C PHE A 181 -13.79 10.83 7.63
N ALA A 182 -12.63 10.27 7.38
CA ALA A 182 -12.32 8.88 7.72
C ALA A 182 -10.87 8.79 8.21
N THR A 183 -10.63 7.98 9.23
CA THR A 183 -9.28 7.67 9.68
C THR A 183 -8.54 6.86 8.61
N LYS A 184 -7.21 6.82 8.64
CA LYS A 184 -6.45 6.00 7.69
C LYS A 184 -6.82 4.51 7.78
N PRO A 185 -6.98 3.89 8.96
CA PRO A 185 -7.50 2.53 9.07
C PRO A 185 -8.89 2.34 8.46
N ALA A 186 -9.80 3.31 8.64
CA ALA A 186 -11.13 3.25 8.02
C ALA A 186 -11.06 3.34 6.49
N ILE A 187 -10.19 4.21 5.93
CA ILE A 187 -9.94 4.28 4.49
C ILE A 187 -9.41 2.94 3.97
N ALA A 188 -8.42 2.36 4.65
CA ALA A 188 -7.86 1.06 4.27
C ALA A 188 -8.91 -0.04 4.27
N LEU A 189 -9.78 -0.09 5.29
CA LEU A 189 -10.85 -1.07 5.38
C LEU A 189 -11.88 -0.90 4.25
N GLN A 190 -12.20 0.35 3.86
CA GLN A 190 -13.06 0.63 2.70
C GLN A 190 -12.43 0.12 1.40
N GLN A 191 -11.13 0.35 1.20
CA GLN A 191 -10.39 -0.16 0.04
C GLN A 191 -10.41 -1.69 0.00
N ILE A 192 -10.17 -2.35 1.15
CA ILE A 192 -10.19 -3.81 1.27
C ILE A 192 -11.58 -4.36 0.94
N ARG A 193 -12.66 -3.79 1.49
CA ARG A 193 -14.04 -4.22 1.20
C ARG A 193 -14.32 -4.19 -0.29
N LYS A 194 -13.96 -3.11 -0.96
CA LYS A 194 -14.13 -2.98 -2.40
C LYS A 194 -13.40 -4.08 -3.18
N VAL A 195 -12.15 -4.37 -2.84
CA VAL A 195 -11.36 -5.41 -3.53
C VAL A 195 -11.90 -6.82 -3.23
N VAL A 196 -12.52 -7.04 -2.06
CA VAL A 196 -13.25 -8.28 -1.75
C VAL A 196 -14.51 -8.41 -2.61
N GLU A 197 -15.28 -7.33 -2.76
CA GLU A 197 -16.47 -7.29 -3.62
C GLU A 197 -16.14 -7.55 -5.10
N GLU A 198 -14.95 -7.20 -5.54
CA GLU A 198 -14.40 -7.46 -6.88
C GLU A 198 -13.84 -8.90 -7.03
N GLU A 199 -14.10 -9.78 -6.07
CA GLU A 199 -13.74 -11.21 -6.07
C GLU A 199 -12.25 -11.51 -6.31
N VAL A 200 -11.39 -10.58 -5.91
CA VAL A 200 -9.94 -10.80 -5.97
C VAL A 200 -9.53 -11.87 -4.96
N ALA A 201 -8.71 -12.82 -5.40
CA ALA A 201 -8.22 -13.91 -4.55
C ALA A 201 -7.66 -13.39 -3.22
N THR A 202 -8.24 -13.85 -2.12
CA THR A 202 -7.88 -13.40 -0.77
C THR A 202 -6.49 -13.89 -0.35
N ALA A 203 -5.81 -13.06 0.42
CA ALA A 203 -4.53 -13.40 1.06
C ALA A 203 -4.46 -12.66 2.41
N PRO A 204 -3.56 -13.05 3.34
CA PRO A 204 -3.41 -12.36 4.61
C PRO A 204 -3.11 -10.88 4.44
N VAL A 205 -3.77 -10.04 5.23
CA VAL A 205 -3.56 -8.58 5.23
C VAL A 205 -2.36 -8.24 6.10
N LEU A 206 -1.42 -7.48 5.54
CA LEU A 206 -0.25 -6.97 6.25
C LEU A 206 -0.39 -5.46 6.44
N ALA A 207 -0.12 -4.97 7.63
CA ALA A 207 -0.10 -3.55 7.94
C ALA A 207 0.87 -3.25 9.10
N ASP A 208 1.24 -2.00 9.27
CA ASP A 208 2.06 -1.57 10.39
C ASP A 208 1.23 -1.27 11.65
N ALA A 209 1.90 -0.79 12.71
CA ALA A 209 1.26 -0.52 13.98
C ALA A 209 0.31 0.71 13.96
N ALA A 210 0.40 1.58 12.95
CA ALA A 210 -0.54 2.68 12.79
C ALA A 210 -1.96 2.16 12.48
N TYR A 211 -2.03 1.06 11.73
CA TYR A 211 -3.28 0.35 11.43
C TYR A 211 -3.61 -0.71 12.48
N GLY A 212 -2.62 -1.48 12.90
CA GLY A 212 -2.85 -2.62 13.78
C GLY A 212 -3.25 -2.26 15.22
N ASN A 213 -3.00 -1.04 15.68
CA ASN A 213 -3.52 -0.57 16.98
C ASN A 213 -5.01 -0.25 16.95
N ASP A 214 -5.58 -0.04 15.77
CA ASP A 214 -7.01 0.19 15.60
C ASP A 214 -7.77 -1.14 15.69
N SER A 215 -8.62 -1.28 16.72
CA SER A 215 -9.38 -2.50 16.94
C SER A 215 -10.51 -2.68 15.92
N GLU A 216 -11.11 -1.58 15.44
CA GLU A 216 -12.19 -1.62 14.46
C GLU A 216 -11.63 -2.10 13.10
N PHE A 217 -10.40 -1.72 12.77
CA PHE A 217 -9.72 -2.23 11.58
C PHE A 217 -9.51 -3.76 11.67
N ARG A 218 -9.00 -4.28 12.80
CA ARG A 218 -8.80 -5.73 12.96
C ARG A 218 -10.11 -6.51 12.97
N GLU A 219 -11.13 -5.98 13.65
CA GLU A 219 -12.47 -6.57 13.70
C GLU A 219 -13.09 -6.60 12.30
N GLY A 220 -13.00 -5.50 11.56
CA GLY A 220 -13.49 -5.42 10.18
C GLY A 220 -12.79 -6.40 9.22
N LEU A 221 -11.50 -6.67 9.39
CA LEU A 221 -10.81 -7.72 8.63
C LEU A 221 -11.37 -9.11 8.96
N SER A 222 -11.59 -9.39 10.25
CA SER A 222 -12.15 -10.67 10.70
C SER A 222 -13.60 -10.86 10.23
N GLU A 223 -14.42 -9.81 10.22
CA GLU A 223 -15.79 -9.82 9.67
C GLU A 223 -15.82 -10.14 8.18
N LEU A 224 -14.79 -9.71 7.43
CA LEU A 224 -14.62 -10.04 6.02
C LEU A 224 -14.02 -11.44 5.80
N GLY A 225 -13.77 -12.21 6.85
CA GLY A 225 -13.15 -13.53 6.76
C GLY A 225 -11.67 -13.49 6.36
N LEU A 226 -11.01 -12.33 6.44
CA LEU A 226 -9.61 -12.17 6.06
C LEU A 226 -8.68 -12.47 7.23
N GLN A 227 -7.65 -13.24 6.96
CA GLN A 227 -6.53 -13.39 7.88
C GLN A 227 -5.63 -12.16 7.84
N TYR A 228 -4.86 -11.93 8.91
CA TYR A 228 -3.91 -10.83 8.95
C TYR A 228 -2.62 -11.15 9.71
N VAL A 229 -1.57 -10.40 9.41
CA VAL A 229 -0.34 -10.27 10.20
C VAL A 229 -0.01 -8.78 10.30
N ILE A 230 -0.36 -8.14 11.40
CA ILE A 230 -0.28 -6.69 11.55
C ILE A 230 0.53 -6.26 12.76
N GLY A 231 1.36 -5.23 12.55
CA GLY A 231 2.15 -4.62 13.60
C GLY A 231 1.27 -4.05 14.71
N VAL A 232 1.75 -4.08 15.95
CA VAL A 232 1.10 -3.46 17.10
C VAL A 232 2.13 -2.83 18.03
N GLN A 233 1.70 -1.86 18.84
CA GLN A 233 2.58 -1.19 19.78
C GLN A 233 2.86 -2.06 21.01
N LYS A 234 4.05 -1.88 21.60
CA LYS A 234 4.49 -2.59 22.83
C LYS A 234 3.59 -2.35 24.05
N SER A 235 2.77 -1.31 24.03
CA SER A 235 1.78 -0.99 25.07
C SER A 235 0.47 -1.75 24.93
N THR A 236 0.19 -2.38 23.79
CA THR A 236 -1.01 -3.21 23.58
C THR A 236 -1.07 -4.28 24.68
N THR A 237 -2.27 -4.47 25.26
CA THR A 237 -2.48 -5.41 26.36
C THR A 237 -3.10 -6.71 25.89
N VAL A 238 -2.62 -7.82 26.47
CA VAL A 238 -3.06 -9.17 26.12
C VAL A 238 -3.18 -10.07 27.34
N TRP A 239 -3.97 -11.11 27.22
CA TRP A 239 -3.99 -12.26 28.10
C TRP A 239 -3.05 -13.33 27.57
N ARG A 240 -2.22 -13.91 28.44
CA ARG A 240 -1.37 -15.05 28.08
C ARG A 240 -2.22 -16.27 27.70
N ALA A 241 -1.63 -17.21 26.98
CA ALA A 241 -2.25 -18.51 26.75
C ALA A 241 -2.81 -19.13 28.06
N GLY A 242 -4.01 -19.63 27.98
CA GLY A 242 -4.71 -20.20 29.14
C GLY A 242 -5.24 -19.17 30.15
N LYS A 243 -5.08 -17.88 29.93
CA LYS A 243 -5.70 -16.80 30.71
C LYS A 243 -6.72 -16.04 29.89
N ALA A 244 -7.76 -15.57 30.56
CA ALA A 244 -8.85 -14.81 29.94
C ALA A 244 -9.47 -13.86 30.98
N PRO A 245 -10.21 -12.83 30.58
CA PRO A 245 -11.00 -12.05 31.52
C PRO A 245 -11.96 -12.95 32.30
N LEU A 246 -12.29 -12.52 33.51
CA LEU A 246 -13.24 -13.27 34.36
C LEU A 246 -14.66 -13.24 33.75
N PRO A 247 -15.45 -14.30 33.90
CA PRO A 247 -16.83 -14.32 33.43
C PRO A 247 -17.68 -13.27 34.13
N ALA A 248 -18.84 -12.95 33.55
CA ALA A 248 -19.82 -12.10 34.17
C ALA A 248 -20.16 -12.56 35.62
N LYS A 249 -20.51 -11.63 36.49
CA LYS A 249 -20.94 -11.98 37.84
C LYS A 249 -22.19 -12.88 37.81
N ARG A 250 -22.29 -13.83 38.70
CA ARG A 250 -23.50 -14.63 38.85
C ARG A 250 -24.69 -13.72 39.19
N TRP A 251 -25.76 -13.86 38.42
CA TRP A 251 -27.00 -13.11 38.67
C TRP A 251 -27.61 -13.51 40.00
N LYS A 252 -28.03 -12.52 40.77
CA LYS A 252 -28.64 -12.73 42.13
C LYS A 252 -30.16 -12.58 42.12
N GLY A 253 -30.82 -12.64 40.96
CA GLY A 253 -32.27 -12.58 40.85
C GLY A 253 -32.88 -11.16 40.88
N ARG A 254 -32.08 -10.10 40.97
CA ARG A 254 -32.52 -8.69 40.98
C ARG A 254 -31.87 -7.88 39.87
N GLY A 255 -32.65 -7.08 39.17
CA GLY A 255 -32.17 -6.23 38.06
C GLY A 255 -31.84 -7.02 36.81
N ARG A 256 -31.15 -6.35 35.85
CA ARG A 256 -30.69 -6.95 34.58
C ARG A 256 -29.56 -7.95 34.85
N PRO A 257 -29.62 -9.18 34.30
CA PRO A 257 -28.53 -10.14 34.42
C PRO A 257 -27.21 -9.58 33.92
N PRO A 258 -26.10 -9.68 34.68
CA PRO A 258 -24.76 -9.28 34.22
C PRO A 258 -24.35 -10.16 33.02
N ARG A 259 -23.87 -9.54 31.95
CA ARG A 259 -23.43 -10.26 30.73
C ARG A 259 -21.97 -9.99 30.38
N LEU A 260 -21.40 -8.90 30.90
CA LEU A 260 -20.07 -8.45 30.49
C LEU A 260 -18.96 -9.18 31.26
N LEU A 261 -17.91 -9.50 30.52
CA LEU A 261 -16.64 -9.96 31.08
C LEU A 261 -16.10 -8.93 32.05
N ARG A 262 -15.24 -9.36 32.99
CA ARG A 262 -14.73 -8.46 34.01
C ARG A 262 -13.25 -8.73 34.35
N ARG A 263 -12.66 -7.76 35.01
CA ARG A 263 -11.30 -7.83 35.56
C ARG A 263 -11.34 -7.51 37.05
N ASN A 264 -10.30 -7.87 37.81
CA ASN A 264 -10.09 -7.43 39.18
C ASN A 264 -8.61 -7.06 39.39
N LYS A 265 -8.23 -6.52 40.57
CA LYS A 265 -6.86 -6.04 40.83
C LYS A 265 -5.78 -7.11 40.65
N GLN A 266 -6.09 -8.38 40.91
CA GLN A 266 -5.16 -9.51 40.83
C GLN A 266 -5.19 -10.21 39.48
N HIS A 267 -6.19 -9.92 38.67
CA HIS A 267 -6.42 -10.58 37.36
C HIS A 267 -6.52 -9.53 36.26
N GLN A 268 -5.35 -9.12 35.79
CA GLN A 268 -5.16 -8.08 34.78
C GLN A 268 -4.40 -8.62 33.55
N PRO A 269 -4.66 -8.12 32.36
CA PRO A 269 -3.83 -8.40 31.22
C PRO A 269 -2.46 -7.75 31.36
N LEU A 270 -1.50 -8.21 30.57
CA LEU A 270 -0.14 -7.67 30.49
C LEU A 270 0.05 -6.86 29.23
N SER A 271 0.89 -5.84 29.26
CA SER A 271 1.38 -5.24 28.03
C SER A 271 2.30 -6.20 27.27
N LEU A 272 2.37 -6.06 25.96
CA LEU A 272 3.27 -6.89 25.14
C LEU A 272 4.72 -6.79 25.59
N LYS A 273 5.15 -5.59 26.01
CA LYS A 273 6.50 -5.38 26.58
C LYS A 273 6.72 -6.21 27.86
N GLN A 274 5.75 -6.19 28.80
CA GLN A 274 5.84 -6.99 30.03
C GLN A 274 5.84 -8.49 29.73
N LEU A 275 4.96 -8.93 28.83
CA LEU A 275 4.88 -10.32 28.40
C LEU A 275 6.20 -10.77 27.77
N ALA A 276 6.76 -10.02 26.82
CA ALA A 276 8.02 -10.34 26.16
C ALA A 276 9.19 -10.47 27.15
N LYS A 277 9.31 -9.55 28.12
CA LYS A 277 10.36 -9.59 29.14
C LYS A 277 10.22 -10.76 30.14
N SER A 278 9.03 -11.34 30.25
CA SER A 278 8.78 -12.49 31.14
C SER A 278 9.04 -13.85 30.47
N LEU A 279 9.35 -13.87 29.16
CA LEU A 279 9.61 -15.11 28.44
C LEU A 279 11.04 -15.60 28.71
N PRO A 280 11.24 -16.93 28.92
CA PRO A 280 12.57 -17.48 29.14
C PRO A 280 13.42 -17.39 27.85
N PRO A 281 14.77 -17.33 28.01
CA PRO A 281 15.69 -17.22 26.84
C PRO A 281 15.49 -18.30 25.79
N ILE A 282 15.12 -19.52 26.17
CA ILE A 282 14.87 -20.64 25.23
C ILE A 282 13.70 -20.42 24.27
N SER A 283 12.80 -19.50 24.60
CA SER A 283 11.66 -19.13 23.72
C SER A 283 12.10 -18.38 22.48
N TRP A 284 13.29 -17.82 22.47
CA TRP A 284 13.79 -16.97 21.40
C TRP A 284 14.61 -17.78 20.39
N LYS A 285 14.09 -17.90 19.18
CA LYS A 285 14.72 -18.67 18.09
C LYS A 285 15.27 -17.75 17.01
N PRO A 286 16.49 -17.99 16.52
CA PRO A 286 17.02 -17.26 15.38
C PRO A 286 16.27 -17.69 14.11
N VAL A 287 15.76 -16.71 13.35
CA VAL A 287 15.09 -16.95 12.06
C VAL A 287 15.70 -16.04 11.01
N SER A 288 16.00 -16.59 9.83
CA SER A 288 16.36 -15.85 8.64
C SER A 288 15.18 -15.83 7.68
N TRP A 289 14.85 -14.68 7.12
CA TRP A 289 13.66 -14.54 6.27
C TRP A 289 13.94 -14.09 4.84
N ARG A 290 15.13 -13.56 4.55
CA ARG A 290 15.50 -13.10 3.22
C ARG A 290 17.02 -12.99 3.08
N GLU A 291 17.52 -13.20 1.86
CA GLU A 291 18.87 -12.80 1.49
C GLU A 291 18.96 -11.26 1.45
N GLY A 292 19.95 -10.70 2.09
CA GLY A 292 20.29 -9.28 2.01
C GLY A 292 21.46 -9.07 1.05
N THR A 293 21.76 -7.83 0.71
CA THR A 293 22.86 -7.48 -0.21
C THR A 293 24.24 -7.93 0.30
N LYS A 294 24.45 -7.91 1.61
CA LYS A 294 25.72 -8.29 2.24
C LYS A 294 25.66 -9.59 3.03
N GLN A 295 24.50 -9.89 3.63
CA GLN A 295 24.29 -11.08 4.47
C GLN A 295 22.81 -11.41 4.58
N LYS A 296 22.50 -12.64 5.04
CA LYS A 296 21.11 -13.04 5.34
C LYS A 296 20.51 -12.13 6.40
N LEU A 297 19.31 -11.62 6.14
CA LEU A 297 18.55 -10.89 7.15
C LEU A 297 18.01 -11.88 8.18
N ARG A 298 18.48 -11.76 9.43
CA ARG A 298 18.13 -12.63 10.54
C ARG A 298 17.92 -11.84 11.82
N SER A 299 17.07 -12.35 12.71
CA SER A 299 16.87 -11.82 14.05
C SER A 299 16.38 -12.94 14.96
N ARG A 300 16.19 -12.65 16.25
CA ARG A 300 15.58 -13.58 17.20
C ARG A 300 14.07 -13.30 17.26
N PHE A 301 13.28 -14.36 17.19
CA PHE A 301 11.83 -14.30 17.26
C PHE A 301 11.27 -15.29 18.25
N THR A 302 10.10 -14.94 18.77
CA THR A 302 9.22 -15.87 19.51
C THR A 302 7.79 -15.69 19.04
N ALA A 303 7.00 -16.75 19.05
CA ALA A 303 5.58 -16.71 18.77
C ALA A 303 4.80 -17.46 19.84
N LEU A 304 3.70 -16.91 20.29
CA LEU A 304 2.82 -17.51 21.29
C LEU A 304 1.36 -17.12 21.06
N ARG A 305 0.45 -17.95 21.58
CA ARG A 305 -0.99 -17.64 21.50
C ARG A 305 -1.38 -16.69 22.62
N VAL A 306 -2.16 -15.67 22.28
CA VAL A 306 -2.65 -14.64 23.20
C VAL A 306 -4.10 -14.26 22.88
N ARG A 307 -4.80 -13.67 23.83
CA ARG A 307 -6.08 -12.98 23.59
C ARG A 307 -5.87 -11.50 23.77
N VAL A 308 -6.27 -10.70 22.78
CA VAL A 308 -6.21 -9.24 22.87
C VAL A 308 -7.18 -8.77 23.96
N ALA A 309 -6.68 -7.89 24.85
CA ALA A 309 -7.42 -7.44 26.00
C ALA A 309 -8.11 -6.07 25.83
N HIS A 310 -8.04 -5.48 24.61
CA HIS A 310 -8.65 -4.19 24.35
C HIS A 310 -10.18 -4.28 24.47
N ARG A 311 -10.76 -3.47 25.38
CA ARG A 311 -12.20 -3.39 25.63
C ARG A 311 -12.90 -4.74 25.93
N ASP A 312 -12.16 -5.77 26.37
CA ASP A 312 -12.72 -7.10 26.65
C ASP A 312 -13.82 -7.07 27.73
N TYR A 313 -13.71 -6.16 28.70
CA TYR A 313 -14.72 -5.96 29.75
C TYR A 313 -16.03 -5.32 29.27
N TRP A 314 -16.11 -4.96 27.98
CA TRP A 314 -17.35 -4.51 27.34
C TRP A 314 -17.99 -5.61 26.48
N ARG A 315 -17.35 -6.77 26.40
CA ARG A 315 -17.80 -7.92 25.64
C ARG A 315 -18.50 -8.94 26.54
N SER A 316 -19.45 -9.70 25.96
CA SER A 316 -20.09 -10.86 26.59
C SER A 316 -19.35 -12.17 26.30
N GLU A 317 -18.55 -12.19 25.23
CA GLU A 317 -17.83 -13.36 24.75
C GLU A 317 -16.31 -13.13 24.78
N LEU A 318 -15.56 -14.22 24.93
CA LEU A 318 -14.11 -14.18 24.91
C LEU A 318 -13.62 -13.88 23.49
N PRO A 319 -12.68 -12.92 23.31
CA PRO A 319 -11.97 -12.78 22.06
C PRO A 319 -11.27 -14.09 21.67
N THR A 320 -11.20 -14.38 20.39
CA THR A 320 -10.44 -15.51 19.86
C THR A 320 -8.95 -15.38 20.19
N GLU A 321 -8.24 -16.51 20.29
CA GLU A 321 -6.79 -16.46 20.43
C GLU A 321 -6.13 -16.19 19.06
N GLU A 322 -5.12 -15.34 19.12
CA GLU A 322 -4.31 -14.95 17.98
C GLU A 322 -2.84 -15.29 18.23
N TRP A 323 -2.04 -15.34 17.20
CA TRP A 323 -0.60 -15.33 17.33
C TRP A 323 -0.11 -13.95 17.74
N LEU A 324 0.77 -13.92 18.73
CA LEU A 324 1.68 -12.81 19.01
C LEU A 324 3.07 -13.21 18.55
N LEU A 325 3.55 -12.58 17.47
CA LEU A 325 4.93 -12.69 17.01
C LEU A 325 5.72 -11.51 17.56
N ILE A 326 6.90 -11.78 18.13
CA ILE A 326 7.79 -10.75 18.69
C ILE A 326 9.18 -10.89 18.12
N GLU A 327 9.80 -9.77 17.76
CA GLU A 327 11.18 -9.68 17.30
C GLU A 327 12.07 -9.04 18.37
N TRP A 328 13.20 -9.67 18.63
CA TRP A 328 14.27 -9.14 19.49
C TRP A 328 15.62 -9.25 18.77
N PRO A 329 16.05 -8.21 18.05
CA PRO A 329 17.39 -8.18 17.46
C PRO A 329 18.48 -8.39 18.50
N THR A 330 19.60 -8.98 18.11
CA THR A 330 20.68 -9.35 19.03
C THR A 330 21.36 -8.12 19.65
N GLU A 331 21.43 -7.04 18.88
CA GLU A 331 22.08 -5.78 19.29
C GLU A 331 21.16 -4.90 20.16
N GLU A 332 19.89 -5.26 20.30
CA GLU A 332 18.91 -4.46 21.04
C GLU A 332 18.76 -4.96 22.48
N SER A 333 18.61 -4.02 23.41
CA SER A 333 18.41 -4.31 24.84
C SER A 333 17.02 -4.81 25.18
N GLU A 334 16.03 -4.58 24.30
CA GLU A 334 14.64 -5.01 24.45
C GLU A 334 13.99 -5.36 23.09
N PRO A 335 12.90 -6.15 23.11
CA PRO A 335 12.15 -6.46 21.89
C PRO A 335 11.65 -5.18 21.19
N THR A 336 11.80 -5.14 19.87
CA THR A 336 11.56 -3.92 19.08
C THR A 336 10.26 -3.93 18.30
N LYS A 337 9.82 -5.11 17.83
CA LYS A 337 8.62 -5.22 16.98
C LYS A 337 7.70 -6.33 17.45
N TYR A 338 6.41 -6.07 17.31
CA TYR A 338 5.33 -6.95 17.76
C TYR A 338 4.26 -7.01 16.65
N TRP A 339 3.73 -8.20 16.38
CA TRP A 339 2.64 -8.43 15.43
C TRP A 339 1.58 -9.32 16.04
N LEU A 340 0.33 -9.05 15.74
CA LEU A 340 -0.80 -9.95 15.93
C LEU A 340 -1.12 -10.64 14.61
N ALA A 341 -1.45 -11.93 14.65
CA ALA A 341 -1.80 -12.68 13.45
C ALA A 341 -2.91 -13.70 13.72
N THR A 342 -3.87 -13.75 12.79
CA THR A 342 -5.02 -14.66 12.81
C THR A 342 -4.80 -15.92 11.97
N LEU A 343 -3.55 -16.20 11.61
CA LEU A 343 -3.19 -17.42 10.88
C LEU A 343 -3.50 -18.68 11.70
N SER A 344 -3.59 -19.82 11.00
CA SER A 344 -3.86 -21.13 11.60
C SER A 344 -2.95 -21.43 12.80
N ALA A 345 -3.48 -22.15 13.80
CA ALA A 345 -2.74 -22.46 15.05
C ALA A 345 -1.51 -23.37 14.84
N ASP A 346 -1.43 -24.07 13.73
CA ASP A 346 -0.31 -24.91 13.30
C ASP A 346 0.73 -24.17 12.45
N THR A 347 0.56 -22.87 12.23
CA THR A 347 1.50 -22.08 11.43
C THR A 347 2.88 -22.05 12.08
N GLU A 348 3.90 -22.47 11.34
CA GLU A 348 5.28 -22.46 11.80
C GLU A 348 5.84 -21.05 12.01
N LEU A 349 6.76 -20.92 12.98
CA LEU A 349 7.42 -19.64 13.28
C LEU A 349 8.09 -19.01 12.05
N THR A 350 8.73 -19.82 11.21
CA THR A 350 9.40 -19.34 9.99
C THR A 350 8.42 -18.76 8.97
N ALA A 351 7.24 -19.33 8.83
CA ALA A 351 6.17 -18.83 7.97
C ALA A 351 5.60 -17.51 8.51
N LEU A 352 5.31 -17.44 9.81
CA LEU A 352 4.88 -16.19 10.48
C LEU A 352 5.89 -15.05 10.25
N VAL A 353 7.18 -15.33 10.45
CA VAL A 353 8.26 -14.33 10.28
C VAL A 353 8.36 -13.88 8.84
N LYS A 354 8.38 -14.81 7.87
CA LYS A 354 8.44 -14.47 6.44
C LYS A 354 7.30 -13.54 6.06
N LEU A 355 6.08 -13.86 6.46
CA LEU A 355 4.91 -13.06 6.13
C LEU A 355 4.92 -11.70 6.83
N ALA A 356 5.21 -11.62 8.14
CA ALA A 356 5.34 -10.36 8.87
C ALA A 356 6.39 -9.42 8.27
N LYS A 357 7.48 -9.99 7.75
CA LYS A 357 8.56 -9.24 7.12
C LYS A 357 8.29 -8.92 5.65
N HIS A 358 7.32 -9.55 5.01
CA HIS A 358 7.05 -9.36 3.58
C HIS A 358 6.55 -7.94 3.24
N ARG A 359 6.01 -7.20 4.21
CA ARG A 359 5.58 -5.80 4.01
C ARG A 359 6.67 -4.88 3.43
N TRP A 360 7.97 -5.23 3.58
CA TRP A 360 9.07 -4.43 3.02
C TRP A 360 8.95 -4.18 1.51
N ILE A 361 8.22 -5.06 0.78
CA ILE A 361 8.12 -4.96 -0.69
C ILE A 361 7.47 -3.64 -1.12
N ILE A 362 6.51 -3.13 -0.33
CA ILE A 362 5.82 -1.86 -0.64
C ILE A 362 6.72 -0.62 -0.49
N GLU A 363 7.77 -0.70 0.34
CA GLU A 363 8.76 0.38 0.47
C GLU A 363 9.52 0.56 -0.86
N ARG A 364 9.84 -0.56 -1.54
CA ARG A 364 10.44 -0.54 -2.88
C ARG A 364 9.47 0.04 -3.92
N ASP A 365 8.18 -0.32 -3.87
CA ASP A 365 7.19 0.22 -4.78
C ASP A 365 7.08 1.74 -4.65
N TYR A 366 7.02 2.25 -3.42
CA TYR A 366 6.99 3.69 -3.19
C TYR A 366 8.27 4.38 -3.64
N GLN A 367 9.42 3.73 -3.47
CA GLN A 367 10.67 4.26 -3.98
C GLN A 367 10.64 4.39 -5.51
N GLU A 368 10.30 3.31 -6.23
CA GLU A 368 10.20 3.33 -7.69
C GLU A 368 9.13 4.31 -8.20
N LEU A 369 7.93 4.28 -7.60
CA LEU A 369 6.85 5.21 -7.95
C LEU A 369 7.25 6.67 -7.77
N LYS A 370 7.97 7.02 -6.70
CA LYS A 370 8.36 8.41 -6.44
C LYS A 370 9.59 8.84 -7.23
N GLN A 371 10.62 8.00 -7.30
CA GLN A 371 11.90 8.36 -7.93
C GLN A 371 11.84 8.21 -9.44
N GLU A 372 11.29 7.09 -9.95
CA GLU A 372 11.31 6.79 -11.38
C GLU A 372 10.09 7.33 -12.12
N LEU A 373 8.90 7.24 -11.51
CA LEU A 373 7.64 7.61 -12.16
C LEU A 373 7.05 8.95 -11.69
N GLY A 374 7.71 9.61 -10.72
CA GLY A 374 7.35 10.94 -10.30
C GLY A 374 6.02 11.05 -9.56
N LEU A 375 5.59 10.03 -8.81
CA LEU A 375 4.37 10.05 -8.00
C LEU A 375 4.31 11.26 -7.05
N GLY A 376 5.45 11.77 -6.59
CA GLY A 376 5.56 12.97 -5.76
C GLY A 376 5.55 14.28 -6.54
N HIS A 377 5.60 14.27 -7.87
CA HIS A 377 5.81 15.44 -8.73
C HIS A 377 4.52 16.17 -9.13
N TYR A 378 3.36 15.75 -8.64
CA TYR A 378 2.12 16.48 -8.89
C TYR A 378 2.12 17.84 -8.20
N GLU A 379 2.11 18.91 -8.99
CA GLU A 379 2.15 20.30 -8.53
C GLU A 379 0.76 20.92 -8.33
N GLY A 380 -0.27 20.32 -8.91
CA GLY A 380 -1.65 20.79 -8.79
C GLY A 380 -2.21 20.74 -7.37
N ARG A 381 -3.28 21.52 -7.14
CA ARG A 381 -3.91 21.69 -5.82
C ARG A 381 -5.16 20.85 -5.63
N GLY A 382 -5.82 20.41 -6.72
CA GLY A 382 -7.13 19.78 -6.70
C GLY A 382 -7.12 18.31 -6.30
N TRP A 383 -8.26 17.85 -5.79
CA TRP A 383 -8.55 16.46 -5.43
C TRP A 383 -8.42 15.54 -6.64
N ARG A 384 -9.18 15.81 -7.71
CA ARG A 384 -9.19 15.01 -8.93
C ARG A 384 -7.80 14.83 -9.50
N GLY A 385 -7.08 15.91 -9.73
CA GLY A 385 -5.75 15.82 -10.34
C GLY A 385 -4.73 15.07 -9.51
N PHE A 386 -4.85 15.08 -8.17
CA PHE A 386 -4.01 14.26 -7.30
C PHE A 386 -4.25 12.77 -7.53
N HIS A 387 -5.52 12.34 -7.55
CA HIS A 387 -5.87 10.93 -7.77
C HIS A 387 -5.54 10.49 -9.18
N HIS A 388 -5.88 11.28 -10.19
CA HIS A 388 -5.56 11.00 -11.59
C HIS A 388 -4.05 10.83 -11.82
N HIS A 389 -3.23 11.76 -11.32
CA HIS A 389 -1.77 11.63 -11.44
C HIS A 389 -1.24 10.36 -10.79
N ALA A 390 -1.69 10.05 -9.57
CA ALA A 390 -1.28 8.85 -8.87
C ALA A 390 -1.69 7.57 -9.62
N THR A 391 -2.93 7.53 -10.12
CA THR A 391 -3.44 6.41 -10.93
C THR A 391 -2.62 6.19 -12.20
N LEU A 392 -2.25 7.25 -12.91
CA LEU A 392 -1.40 7.15 -14.11
C LEU A 392 0.02 6.67 -13.77
N CYS A 393 0.58 7.12 -12.64
CA CYS A 393 1.87 6.59 -12.15
C CYS A 393 1.77 5.10 -11.80
N ILE A 394 0.71 4.67 -11.12
CA ILE A 394 0.47 3.27 -10.77
C ILE A 394 0.25 2.42 -12.02
N ALA A 395 -0.52 2.91 -13.00
CA ALA A 395 -0.72 2.21 -14.27
C ALA A 395 0.59 2.05 -15.05
N ALA A 396 1.40 3.10 -15.15
CA ALA A 396 2.72 3.03 -15.79
C ALA A 396 3.65 2.05 -15.05
N TYR A 397 3.63 2.05 -13.72
CA TYR A 397 4.35 1.09 -12.88
C TYR A 397 3.87 -0.34 -13.10
N GLY A 398 2.56 -0.53 -13.21
CA GLY A 398 1.96 -1.83 -13.50
C GLY A 398 2.49 -2.46 -14.79
N PHE A 399 2.66 -1.68 -15.85
CA PHE A 399 3.29 -2.18 -17.07
C PHE A 399 4.73 -2.68 -16.82
N LEU A 400 5.54 -1.93 -16.05
CA LEU A 400 6.90 -2.36 -15.71
C LEU A 400 6.90 -3.66 -14.90
N ILE A 401 5.97 -3.81 -13.94
CA ILE A 401 5.79 -5.05 -13.18
C ILE A 401 5.43 -6.21 -14.12
N ALA A 402 4.47 -6.02 -15.03
CA ALA A 402 4.04 -7.03 -15.98
C ALA A 402 5.19 -7.49 -16.88
N GLU A 403 5.99 -6.56 -17.40
CA GLU A 403 7.17 -6.90 -18.21
C GLU A 403 8.25 -7.61 -17.39
N ARG A 404 8.56 -7.14 -16.19
CA ARG A 404 9.49 -7.82 -15.27
C ARG A 404 9.05 -9.25 -14.93
N SER A 405 7.74 -9.48 -14.81
CA SER A 405 7.18 -10.80 -14.49
C SER A 405 7.27 -11.82 -15.63
N ARG A 406 7.60 -11.38 -16.85
CA ARG A 406 7.85 -12.25 -18.00
C ARG A 406 9.19 -12.98 -17.92
N PHE A 407 10.12 -12.47 -17.14
CA PHE A 407 11.45 -13.04 -17.00
C PHE A 407 11.54 -13.88 -15.71
N SER A 408 12.15 -15.06 -15.82
CA SER A 408 12.41 -15.91 -14.65
C SER A 408 13.30 -15.18 -13.64
N PRO A 409 13.14 -15.44 -12.32
CA PRO A 409 14.02 -14.88 -11.29
C PRO A 409 15.51 -15.17 -11.52
N SER A 410 15.85 -16.33 -12.06
CA SER A 410 17.22 -16.73 -12.40
C SER A 410 17.82 -15.94 -13.58
N ALA A 411 16.97 -15.46 -14.51
CA ALA A 411 17.39 -14.64 -15.64
C ALA A 411 17.61 -13.17 -15.26
N ARG A 412 17.11 -12.72 -14.10
CA ARG A 412 17.17 -11.33 -13.67
C ARG A 412 18.56 -10.86 -13.25
N ALA A 413 19.43 -11.77 -12.84
CA ALA A 413 20.78 -11.41 -12.35
C ALA A 413 21.75 -10.90 -13.44
N GLY A 414 21.44 -11.11 -14.72
CA GLY A 414 22.37 -10.81 -15.82
C GLY A 414 21.86 -9.88 -16.93
N GLN A 415 20.56 -9.50 -16.99
CA GLN A 415 19.99 -8.91 -18.23
C GLN A 415 18.97 -7.76 -18.05
N LEU A 416 18.77 -7.22 -16.88
CA LEU A 416 17.84 -6.10 -16.71
C LEU A 416 18.57 -4.75 -16.89
N ASP A 417 18.85 -4.41 -18.13
CA ASP A 417 18.93 -3.00 -18.53
C ASP A 417 17.48 -2.48 -18.58
N LEU A 418 17.00 -1.96 -17.45
CA LEU A 418 15.65 -1.38 -17.29
C LEU A 418 15.57 0.01 -17.93
N ARG A 419 16.06 0.16 -19.15
CA ARG A 419 15.76 1.33 -19.94
C ARG A 419 14.24 1.34 -20.17
N ALA A 420 13.65 2.53 -20.05
CA ALA A 420 12.27 2.75 -20.44
C ALA A 420 12.00 2.09 -21.82
N PRO A 421 10.82 1.51 -22.04
CA PRO A 421 10.50 0.92 -23.34
C PRO A 421 10.81 1.93 -24.44
N GLU A 422 11.48 1.49 -25.50
CA GLU A 422 11.68 2.36 -26.64
C GLU A 422 10.33 2.89 -27.10
N ILE A 423 10.21 4.21 -27.19
CA ILE A 423 8.96 4.88 -27.50
C ILE A 423 8.60 4.53 -28.95
N PRO A 424 7.36 4.09 -29.24
CA PRO A 424 6.89 3.91 -30.59
C PRO A 424 7.14 5.18 -31.44
N PRO A 425 7.49 5.05 -32.73
CA PRO A 425 7.82 6.19 -33.58
C PRO A 425 6.76 7.30 -33.59
N GLU A 426 5.49 6.95 -33.49
CA GLU A 426 4.36 7.86 -33.39
C GLU A 426 4.34 8.74 -32.14
N TYR A 427 5.01 8.31 -31.06
CA TYR A 427 5.14 9.05 -29.79
C TYR A 427 6.52 9.69 -29.62
N ARG A 428 7.46 9.48 -30.57
CA ARG A 428 8.78 10.13 -30.51
C ARG A 428 8.64 11.61 -30.95
N PRO A 429 9.32 12.53 -30.27
CA PRO A 429 9.40 13.90 -30.72
C PRO A 429 9.98 13.93 -32.16
N ARG A 430 9.26 14.50 -33.09
CA ARG A 430 9.81 14.74 -34.46
C ARG A 430 10.99 15.70 -34.29
N GLY A 431 12.22 15.24 -34.56
CA GLY A 431 13.37 16.12 -34.61
C GLY A 431 14.55 15.83 -33.68
N THR A 432 14.64 14.69 -32.97
CA THR A 432 15.88 14.31 -32.32
C THR A 432 16.92 13.84 -33.34
N PRO A 433 18.11 14.51 -33.47
CA PRO A 433 19.20 14.00 -34.30
C PRO A 433 19.64 12.63 -33.76
N ARG A 434 19.86 11.68 -34.66
CA ARG A 434 20.55 10.44 -34.28
C ARG A 434 21.91 10.81 -33.70
N ALA A 435 22.14 10.46 -32.43
CA ALA A 435 23.50 10.44 -31.90
C ALA A 435 24.32 9.49 -32.77
N ARG A 436 25.41 10.01 -33.36
CA ARG A 436 26.41 9.27 -34.10
C ARG A 436 27.24 8.41 -33.14
#